data_a53aa66ca4fd7cb808fbcee03f103c31
#
_entry.id   a53aa66ca4fd7cb808fbcee03f103c31
#
_cell.length_a   1.000
_cell.length_b   1.000
_cell.length_c   1.000
_cell.angle_alpha   90.00
_cell.angle_beta   90.00
_cell.angle_gamma   90.00
#
_symmetry.space_group_name_H-M   'P 1'
#
loop_
_entity.id
_entity.type
_entity.pdbx_description
1 polymer ?
#
loop_
_entity_poly.entity_id
_entity_poly.type
_entity_poly.pdbx_seq_one_letter_code
_entity_poly.pdbx_strand_id
1 'polypeptide(L)'
;MEAVAEFTSPVERNKGSGLKMSNLCKFCDIKVTTCSNQHRCKSNCNITSICEKSSEVCVAIWRQNDENVTLETICHDPQETLYGHILDDYKSEQCLMREKKDDGGLMFMCSCTGEECNDMLIFTSDDPRKPEEKDEISKVTIISLVPLLVISVAVIVIFYAYRTHKKRKLSKAWEKNVKPKKHKDCSDGCAIMLDDDRSDISSTCANNINHNTELLPIELDVVVGKGRFAEVYKAKLKQNTSEQYETVAVKIFSYEEYASWKTEKDIFSDVNLKHENILQFLTAEERKTDLGKQYWLITAFHAKGNLQEYLTRHIISWEDLWKLGGSLARGIAHLHSDHTPCGRPKTPIVHRDLKSSNILVKNDLTCCLCDFGLSLRLDPSLSVDDLANSGQVGTARYMAPEVLESRMNLENMESFKQTDVYSMALVLWEMTSRCNAVGEVKEYEPPFGSKVREHPCVESMKDNVLRDRGRPEIPSSWLNHQGIQMVCETLIECWDHDPEARLTAQCVAERFSELKHHDRLSGRSCSEEKIPEDGSVTTAK
;
A
#
# COMPACT_ATOMS: atom_id res chain seq x y z
N MET A 1 64.59 -19.43 9.59
CA MET A 1 64.48 -20.82 9.09
C MET A 1 63.00 -20.94 8.78
N GLU A 2 62.77 -20.74 7.55
CA GLU A 2 62.24 -21.58 6.47
C GLU A 2 60.70 -21.50 6.44
N ALA A 3 59.98 -21.32 5.36
CA ALA A 3 60.32 -21.11 3.97
C ALA A 3 59.09 -20.44 3.27
N VAL A 4 59.42 -19.61 2.32
CA VAL A 4 58.50 -19.04 1.33
C VAL A 4 58.08 -20.12 0.34
N ALA A 5 56.82 -20.20 -0.03
CA ALA A 5 56.38 -20.79 -1.29
C ALA A 5 55.32 -19.93 -1.93
N GLU A 6 55.70 -19.15 -2.91
CA GLU A 6 54.87 -18.55 -3.95
C GLU A 6 54.20 -19.65 -4.79
N PHE A 7 52.91 -19.52 -5.00
CA PHE A 7 52.26 -20.13 -6.17
C PHE A 7 51.39 -19.10 -6.86
N THR A 8 51.88 -18.64 -7.98
CA THR A 8 51.15 -17.89 -9.00
C THR A 8 50.17 -18.79 -9.73
N SER A 9 48.93 -18.40 -9.83
CA SER A 9 47.99 -18.92 -10.83
C SER A 9 46.99 -17.84 -11.26
N PRO A 10 46.34 -17.95 -12.42
CA PRO A 10 46.09 -16.81 -13.31
C PRO A 10 44.80 -16.09 -12.99
N VAL A 11 44.81 -14.79 -13.34
CA VAL A 11 43.66 -13.86 -13.29
C VAL A 11 42.50 -14.37 -14.16
N GLU A 12 41.48 -14.94 -13.54
CA GLU A 12 40.18 -15.09 -14.14
C GLU A 12 39.41 -13.76 -14.02
N ARG A 13 38.97 -13.27 -15.17
CA ARG A 13 38.14 -12.08 -15.29
C ARG A 13 36.82 -12.30 -14.56
N ASN A 14 36.61 -11.60 -13.49
CA ASN A 14 35.30 -11.44 -12.84
C ASN A 14 34.32 -10.81 -13.85
N LYS A 15 33.42 -11.62 -14.36
CA LYS A 15 32.15 -11.17 -14.95
C LYS A 15 31.32 -10.57 -13.83
N GLY A 16 30.82 -9.35 -14.07
CA GLY A 16 30.08 -8.55 -13.12
C GLY A 16 28.99 -9.31 -12.38
N SER A 17 28.92 -9.12 -11.07
CA SER A 17 27.80 -9.51 -10.22
C SER A 17 26.61 -8.64 -10.56
N GLY A 18 25.76 -9.13 -11.48
CA GLY A 18 24.40 -8.58 -11.62
C GLY A 18 23.67 -8.80 -10.29
N LEU A 19 22.98 -7.78 -9.80
CA LEU A 19 22.03 -7.90 -8.71
C LEU A 19 21.05 -9.01 -9.08
N LYS A 20 21.04 -10.08 -8.27
CA LYS A 20 20.11 -11.19 -8.45
C LYS A 20 18.72 -10.68 -8.06
N MET A 21 17.85 -10.45 -9.03
CA MET A 21 16.45 -10.08 -8.79
C MET A 21 15.75 -11.21 -8.03
N SER A 22 14.86 -10.86 -7.10
CA SER A 22 14.00 -11.82 -6.42
C SER A 22 12.99 -12.41 -7.41
N ASN A 23 12.67 -13.69 -7.27
CA ASN A 23 11.77 -14.39 -8.17
C ASN A 23 10.32 -13.91 -8.02
N LEU A 24 9.59 -13.84 -9.13
CA LEU A 24 8.16 -13.56 -9.19
C LEU A 24 7.40 -14.88 -9.25
N CYS A 25 6.58 -15.18 -8.24
CA CYS A 25 5.93 -16.48 -8.09
C CYS A 25 4.42 -16.35 -7.93
N LYS A 26 3.67 -17.35 -8.39
CA LYS A 26 2.27 -17.50 -7.97
C LYS A 26 2.21 -17.88 -6.49
N PHE A 27 1.27 -17.28 -5.79
CA PHE A 27 1.06 -17.48 -4.36
C PHE A 27 -0.39 -17.86 -4.07
N CYS A 28 -0.57 -19.03 -3.48
CA CYS A 28 -1.85 -19.51 -2.96
C CYS A 28 -1.61 -20.28 -1.67
N ASP A 29 -2.40 -20.02 -0.66
CA ASP A 29 -2.54 -20.95 0.46
C ASP A 29 -3.18 -22.26 0.00
N ILE A 30 -3.13 -23.29 0.86
CA ILE A 30 -3.70 -24.61 0.58
C ILE A 30 -5.16 -24.46 0.15
N LYS A 31 -5.46 -24.80 -1.10
CA LYS A 31 -6.82 -24.77 -1.66
C LYS A 31 -7.17 -26.07 -2.35
N VAL A 32 -8.46 -26.42 -2.35
CA VAL A 32 -8.97 -27.54 -3.15
C VAL A 32 -8.83 -27.17 -4.62
N THR A 33 -8.30 -28.09 -5.43
CA THR A 33 -8.08 -27.89 -6.86
C THR A 33 -8.67 -29.04 -7.67
N THR A 34 -9.04 -28.75 -8.90
CA THR A 34 -9.43 -29.76 -9.91
C THR A 34 -8.24 -30.24 -10.75
N CYS A 35 -7.03 -29.79 -10.38
CA CYS A 35 -5.79 -30.18 -11.04
C CYS A 35 -5.50 -31.66 -10.82
N SER A 36 -5.58 -32.46 -11.88
CA SER A 36 -5.18 -33.87 -11.82
C SER A 36 -3.68 -34.01 -12.08
N ASN A 37 -3.08 -35.10 -11.56
CA ASN A 37 -1.68 -35.44 -11.76
C ASN A 37 -1.38 -36.03 -13.16
N GLN A 38 -2.25 -35.75 -14.15
CA GLN A 38 -2.08 -36.20 -15.53
C GLN A 38 -1.59 -35.04 -16.41
N HIS A 39 -0.34 -35.11 -16.86
CA HIS A 39 0.33 -34.24 -17.84
C HIS A 39 0.64 -32.81 -17.37
N ARG A 40 -0.16 -31.78 -17.70
CA ARG A 40 0.06 -30.40 -17.38
C ARG A 40 -1.20 -29.79 -16.77
N CYS A 41 -0.99 -28.97 -15.73
CA CYS A 41 -2.08 -28.35 -15.02
C CYS A 41 -1.72 -26.92 -14.63
N LYS A 42 -2.70 -26.00 -14.73
CA LYS A 42 -2.53 -24.62 -14.29
C LYS A 42 -2.90 -24.48 -12.82
N SER A 43 -2.12 -23.73 -12.05
CA SER A 43 -2.35 -23.54 -10.62
C SER A 43 -3.69 -22.83 -10.32
N ASN A 44 -4.17 -21.99 -11.26
CA ASN A 44 -5.31 -21.09 -11.06
C ASN A 44 -5.19 -20.20 -9.80
N CYS A 45 -3.94 -19.87 -9.42
CA CYS A 45 -3.66 -18.91 -8.39
C CYS A 45 -3.73 -17.48 -8.93
N ASN A 46 -4.57 -16.64 -8.36
CA ASN A 46 -4.80 -15.28 -8.83
C ASN A 46 -3.75 -14.29 -8.33
N ILE A 47 -2.98 -14.64 -7.29
CA ILE A 47 -2.00 -13.77 -6.67
C ILE A 47 -0.62 -14.10 -7.20
N THR A 48 0.10 -13.06 -7.63
CA THR A 48 1.52 -13.12 -7.94
C THR A 48 2.28 -12.26 -6.94
N SER A 49 3.33 -12.81 -6.34
CA SER A 49 4.16 -12.11 -5.34
C SER A 49 5.63 -12.25 -5.67
N ILE A 50 6.40 -11.23 -5.33
CA ILE A 50 7.86 -11.28 -5.38
C ILE A 50 8.34 -11.94 -4.08
N CYS A 51 9.26 -12.90 -4.20
CA CYS A 51 9.89 -13.54 -3.05
C CYS A 51 10.70 -12.53 -2.21
N GLU A 52 10.66 -12.64 -0.89
CA GLU A 52 11.28 -11.67 0.00
C GLU A 52 12.80 -11.66 -0.09
N LYS A 53 13.39 -12.86 -0.23
CA LYS A 53 14.85 -13.02 -0.35
C LYS A 53 15.19 -13.40 -1.79
N SER A 54 16.28 -12.86 -2.29
CA SER A 54 16.83 -13.23 -3.61
C SER A 54 17.32 -14.69 -3.72
N SER A 55 17.40 -15.41 -2.58
CA SER A 55 17.70 -16.85 -2.52
C SER A 55 16.47 -17.72 -2.66
N GLU A 56 15.27 -17.19 -2.41
CA GLU A 56 14.02 -17.95 -2.47
C GLU A 56 13.61 -18.24 -3.91
N VAL A 57 12.95 -19.38 -4.10
CA VAL A 57 12.47 -19.89 -5.38
C VAL A 57 10.97 -20.14 -5.33
N CYS A 58 10.33 -20.20 -6.49
CA CYS A 58 8.92 -20.55 -6.60
C CYS A 58 8.73 -22.04 -6.35
N VAL A 59 7.79 -22.39 -5.48
CA VAL A 59 7.46 -23.79 -5.14
C VAL A 59 5.97 -24.02 -5.33
N ALA A 60 5.61 -25.21 -5.79
CA ALA A 60 4.24 -25.69 -5.78
C ALA A 60 4.19 -27.09 -5.13
N ILE A 61 3.17 -27.28 -4.28
CA ILE A 61 2.92 -28.50 -3.54
C ILE A 61 1.51 -28.99 -3.87
N TRP A 62 1.40 -30.15 -4.47
CA TRP A 62 0.16 -30.79 -4.79
C TRP A 62 -0.01 -32.03 -3.91
N ARG A 63 -1.17 -32.18 -3.26
CA ARG A 63 -1.48 -33.31 -2.39
C ARG A 63 -2.83 -33.90 -2.72
N GLN A 64 -2.91 -35.20 -2.69
CA GLN A 64 -4.15 -35.94 -2.84
C GLN A 64 -4.35 -36.81 -1.60
N ASN A 65 -5.42 -36.52 -0.86
CA ASN A 65 -5.96 -37.35 0.22
C ASN A 65 -7.20 -38.08 -0.30
N ASP A 66 -7.75 -38.99 0.49
CA ASP A 66 -8.89 -39.85 0.08
C ASP A 66 -10.13 -39.07 -0.39
N GLU A 67 -10.31 -37.84 0.06
CA GLU A 67 -11.50 -37.03 -0.25
C GLU A 67 -11.22 -35.85 -1.20
N ASN A 68 -10.02 -35.25 -1.19
CA ASN A 68 -9.75 -34.00 -1.90
C ASN A 68 -8.33 -33.92 -2.45
N VAL A 69 -8.21 -33.15 -3.55
CA VAL A 69 -6.92 -32.72 -4.11
C VAL A 69 -6.67 -31.28 -3.69
N THR A 70 -5.52 -31.00 -3.12
CA THR A 70 -5.13 -29.65 -2.67
C THR A 70 -3.85 -29.19 -3.37
N LEU A 71 -3.76 -27.88 -3.58
CA LEU A 71 -2.60 -27.20 -4.15
C LEU A 71 -2.21 -26.01 -3.28
N GLU A 72 -0.93 -25.89 -3.04
CA GLU A 72 -0.29 -24.76 -2.37
C GLU A 72 0.85 -24.23 -3.24
N THR A 73 0.99 -22.91 -3.36
CA THR A 73 2.12 -22.29 -4.06
C THR A 73 2.72 -21.17 -3.21
N ILE A 74 4.03 -21.22 -3.00
CA ILE A 74 4.76 -20.32 -2.09
C ILE A 74 6.14 -19.95 -2.64
N CYS A 75 6.80 -18.96 -2.01
CA CYS A 75 8.24 -18.76 -2.08
C CYS A 75 8.93 -19.52 -0.93
N HIS A 76 10.05 -20.17 -1.18
CA HIS A 76 10.80 -20.89 -0.15
C HIS A 76 12.30 -20.92 -0.44
N ASP A 77 13.13 -20.89 0.62
CA ASP A 77 14.58 -21.00 0.47
C ASP A 77 14.97 -22.47 0.19
N PRO A 78 15.60 -22.77 -0.95
CA PRO A 78 15.92 -24.14 -1.32
C PRO A 78 16.97 -24.80 -0.39
N GLN A 79 17.61 -24.05 0.51
CA GLN A 79 18.53 -24.58 1.51
C GLN A 79 17.82 -25.07 2.78
N GLU A 80 16.55 -24.69 2.96
CA GLU A 80 15.73 -25.15 4.07
C GLU A 80 14.81 -26.29 3.65
N THR A 81 14.50 -27.19 4.58
CA THR A 81 13.57 -28.29 4.30
C THR A 81 12.13 -27.80 4.34
N LEU A 82 11.33 -28.17 3.35
CA LEU A 82 9.90 -27.88 3.28
C LEU A 82 9.10 -29.17 3.49
N TYR A 83 8.27 -29.22 4.50
CA TYR A 83 7.54 -30.45 4.92
C TYR A 83 8.46 -31.68 5.08
N GLY A 84 9.69 -31.48 5.60
CA GLY A 84 10.66 -32.55 5.79
C GLY A 84 11.42 -32.99 4.51
N HIS A 85 11.17 -32.34 3.38
CA HIS A 85 11.84 -32.64 2.10
C HIS A 85 12.76 -31.51 1.67
N ILE A 86 13.86 -31.88 0.99
CA ILE A 86 14.76 -30.93 0.33
C ILE A 86 14.18 -30.66 -1.09
N LEU A 87 14.27 -29.41 -1.54
CA LEU A 87 13.85 -29.01 -2.86
C LEU A 87 14.86 -29.45 -3.91
N ASP A 88 14.41 -30.29 -4.84
CA ASP A 88 15.20 -30.75 -6.00
C ASP A 88 14.96 -29.82 -7.19
N ASP A 89 15.94 -29.73 -8.08
CA ASP A 89 15.86 -29.02 -9.37
C ASP A 89 15.43 -27.54 -9.31
N TYR A 90 15.66 -26.88 -8.20
CA TYR A 90 15.24 -25.48 -7.99
C TYR A 90 15.86 -24.44 -8.96
N LYS A 91 16.81 -24.88 -9.83
CA LYS A 91 17.36 -24.06 -10.93
C LYS A 91 16.60 -24.23 -12.25
N SER A 92 15.59 -25.08 -12.27
CA SER A 92 14.74 -25.27 -13.45
C SER A 92 13.90 -24.02 -13.73
N GLU A 93 13.68 -23.68 -15.00
CA GLU A 93 12.73 -22.65 -15.41
C GLU A 93 11.28 -23.16 -15.45
N GLN A 94 11.08 -24.46 -15.25
CA GLN A 94 9.77 -25.11 -15.30
C GLN A 94 9.51 -25.89 -13.99
N CYS A 95 8.26 -25.86 -13.53
CA CYS A 95 7.82 -26.56 -12.34
C CYS A 95 7.53 -28.03 -12.63
N LEU A 96 8.56 -28.87 -12.57
CA LEU A 96 8.47 -30.31 -12.80
C LEU A 96 8.07 -31.01 -11.51
N MET A 97 6.82 -31.45 -11.43
CA MET A 97 6.23 -32.12 -10.27
C MET A 97 6.86 -33.49 -10.03
N ARG A 98 7.49 -33.68 -8.88
CA ARG A 98 8.11 -34.94 -8.47
C ARG A 98 7.38 -35.51 -7.27
N GLU A 99 7.15 -36.82 -7.31
CA GLU A 99 6.55 -37.54 -6.19
C GLU A 99 7.46 -37.51 -4.96
N LYS A 100 6.87 -37.19 -3.80
CA LYS A 100 7.52 -37.24 -2.50
C LYS A 100 6.73 -38.16 -1.57
N LYS A 101 7.42 -38.93 -0.73
CA LYS A 101 6.77 -39.80 0.25
C LYS A 101 6.22 -38.96 1.39
N ASP A 102 4.92 -39.05 1.60
CA ASP A 102 4.20 -38.41 2.72
C ASP A 102 3.37 -39.47 3.44
N ASP A 103 3.32 -39.38 4.78
CA ASP A 103 2.58 -40.36 5.62
C ASP A 103 1.04 -40.24 5.46
N GLY A 104 0.56 -39.18 4.78
CA GLY A 104 -0.87 -38.84 4.67
C GLY A 104 -1.48 -38.97 3.27
N GLY A 105 -0.78 -39.50 2.25
CA GLY A 105 -1.32 -39.62 0.90
C GLY A 105 -0.29 -39.36 -0.21
N LEU A 106 -0.78 -39.15 -1.43
CA LEU A 106 0.07 -38.88 -2.58
C LEU A 106 0.43 -37.39 -2.63
N MET A 107 1.74 -37.07 -2.58
CA MET A 107 2.25 -35.71 -2.64
C MET A 107 3.25 -35.53 -3.78
N PHE A 108 3.10 -34.43 -4.53
CA PHE A 108 4.05 -33.97 -5.53
C PHE A 108 4.54 -32.57 -5.18
N MET A 109 5.84 -32.32 -5.42
CA MET A 109 6.45 -31.01 -5.23
C MET A 109 7.29 -30.63 -6.44
N CYS A 110 7.31 -29.35 -6.80
CA CYS A 110 8.27 -28.80 -7.73
C CYS A 110 8.84 -27.48 -7.19
N SER A 111 10.02 -27.13 -7.67
CA SER A 111 10.65 -25.82 -7.45
C SER A 111 11.24 -25.29 -8.74
N CYS A 112 11.20 -23.97 -8.96
CA CYS A 112 11.63 -23.33 -10.20
C CYS A 112 12.01 -21.86 -10.01
N THR A 113 12.74 -21.27 -10.97
CA THR A 113 13.29 -19.91 -10.90
C THR A 113 12.91 -19.03 -12.10
N GLY A 114 11.80 -19.27 -12.76
CA GLY A 114 11.25 -18.43 -13.82
C GLY A 114 10.15 -17.51 -13.29
N GLU A 115 9.78 -16.46 -14.06
CA GLU A 115 8.61 -15.63 -13.73
C GLU A 115 7.34 -16.50 -13.73
N GLU A 116 6.63 -16.49 -12.59
CA GLU A 116 5.41 -17.28 -12.36
C GLU A 116 5.55 -18.77 -12.75
N CYS A 117 6.75 -19.32 -12.69
CA CYS A 117 7.03 -20.69 -13.16
C CYS A 117 6.21 -21.75 -12.44
N ASN A 118 5.75 -21.49 -11.21
CA ASN A 118 4.87 -22.36 -10.43
C ASN A 118 3.37 -22.20 -10.78
N ASP A 119 3.03 -21.44 -11.82
CA ASP A 119 1.65 -21.42 -12.36
C ASP A 119 1.36 -22.63 -13.25
N MET A 120 2.37 -23.18 -13.92
CA MET A 120 2.23 -24.33 -14.79
C MET A 120 2.91 -25.56 -14.20
N LEU A 121 2.13 -26.48 -13.65
CA LEU A 121 2.58 -27.72 -13.04
C LEU A 121 2.72 -28.81 -14.10
N ILE A 122 3.88 -29.45 -14.18
CA ILE A 122 4.19 -30.49 -15.17
C ILE A 122 4.45 -31.80 -14.44
N PHE A 123 3.52 -32.76 -14.55
CA PHE A 123 3.68 -34.09 -14.00
C PHE A 123 4.39 -34.99 -15.02
N THR A 124 5.57 -35.48 -14.69
CA THR A 124 6.34 -36.42 -15.53
C THR A 124 5.96 -37.82 -15.11
N SER A 125 5.36 -38.58 -16.05
CA SER A 125 5.26 -40.02 -15.88
C SER A 125 6.59 -40.66 -16.23
N ASP A 126 7.22 -41.31 -15.24
CA ASP A 126 8.41 -42.12 -15.47
C ASP A 126 8.08 -43.37 -16.32
N ASP A 127 7.99 -43.20 -17.65
CA ASP A 127 8.08 -44.28 -18.62
C ASP A 127 9.07 -43.90 -19.74
N PRO A 128 10.29 -44.51 -19.75
CA PRO A 128 11.33 -44.13 -20.71
C PRO A 128 11.10 -44.71 -22.13
N ARG A 129 9.91 -45.16 -22.47
CA ARG A 129 9.61 -45.77 -23.76
C ARG A 129 8.33 -45.29 -24.41
N LYS A 130 8.33 -44.06 -24.98
CA LYS A 130 7.56 -43.76 -26.19
C LYS A 130 8.19 -42.59 -26.95
N PRO A 131 8.43 -42.77 -28.28
CA PRO A 131 8.95 -41.69 -29.12
C PRO A 131 7.87 -40.66 -29.41
N GLU A 132 8.30 -39.40 -29.47
CA GLU A 132 7.50 -38.23 -29.83
C GLU A 132 6.81 -38.40 -31.17
N GLU A 133 5.50 -38.25 -31.16
CA GLU A 133 4.69 -38.10 -32.38
C GLU A 133 4.62 -36.58 -32.70
N LYS A 134 5.49 -36.16 -33.62
CA LYS A 134 5.51 -34.79 -34.16
C LYS A 134 4.62 -34.69 -35.40
N ASP A 135 3.83 -33.64 -35.43
CA ASP A 135 3.39 -32.86 -36.56
C ASP A 135 2.32 -33.46 -37.53
N GLU A 136 1.03 -33.20 -37.16
CA GLU A 136 0.02 -32.91 -38.20
C GLU A 136 -1.00 -31.81 -37.83
N ILE A 137 -1.01 -31.27 -36.61
CA ILE A 137 -1.99 -30.25 -36.19
C ILE A 137 -1.61 -28.83 -36.66
N SER A 138 -0.34 -28.59 -37.03
CA SER A 138 0.13 -27.23 -37.30
C SER A 138 -0.30 -26.61 -38.64
N LYS A 139 -0.71 -27.41 -39.62
CA LYS A 139 -1.10 -26.90 -40.96
C LYS A 139 -2.54 -26.42 -41.05
N VAL A 140 -3.47 -27.03 -40.33
CA VAL A 140 -4.90 -26.67 -40.36
C VAL A 140 -5.18 -25.45 -39.51
N THR A 141 -4.45 -25.26 -38.40
CA THR A 141 -4.58 -24.08 -37.52
C THR A 141 -4.03 -22.79 -38.12
N ILE A 142 -2.99 -22.84 -38.95
CA ILE A 142 -2.41 -21.65 -39.59
C ILE A 142 -3.35 -21.07 -40.65
N ILE A 143 -4.08 -21.92 -41.42
CA ILE A 143 -4.99 -21.48 -42.49
C ILE A 143 -6.25 -20.78 -41.92
N SER A 144 -6.70 -21.15 -40.73
CA SER A 144 -7.89 -20.55 -40.09
C SER A 144 -7.59 -19.32 -39.21
N LEU A 145 -6.40 -19.22 -38.61
CA LEU A 145 -6.04 -18.14 -37.71
C LEU A 145 -5.51 -16.87 -38.40
N VAL A 146 -4.86 -17.01 -39.58
CA VAL A 146 -4.30 -15.86 -40.31
C VAL A 146 -5.37 -14.87 -40.78
N PRO A 147 -6.53 -15.27 -41.33
CA PRO A 147 -7.58 -14.33 -41.70
C PRO A 147 -8.20 -13.62 -40.50
N LEU A 148 -8.37 -14.31 -39.37
CA LEU A 148 -8.92 -13.73 -38.15
C LEU A 148 -7.96 -12.69 -37.55
N LEU A 149 -6.65 -12.94 -37.60
CA LEU A 149 -5.63 -11.98 -37.17
C LEU A 149 -5.60 -10.73 -38.07
N VAL A 150 -5.73 -10.89 -39.38
CA VAL A 150 -5.77 -9.74 -40.31
C VAL A 150 -7.03 -8.91 -40.08
N ILE A 151 -8.19 -9.53 -39.85
CA ILE A 151 -9.44 -8.82 -39.55
C ILE A 151 -9.32 -8.08 -38.20
N SER A 152 -8.78 -8.71 -37.17
CA SER A 152 -8.61 -8.04 -35.86
C SER A 152 -7.66 -6.85 -35.91
N VAL A 153 -6.54 -6.97 -36.66
CA VAL A 153 -5.62 -5.85 -36.90
C VAL A 153 -6.30 -4.71 -37.66
N ALA A 154 -7.09 -5.05 -38.71
CA ALA A 154 -7.85 -4.05 -39.46
C ALA A 154 -8.88 -3.32 -38.59
N VAL A 155 -9.61 -4.01 -37.72
CA VAL A 155 -10.55 -3.40 -36.76
C VAL A 155 -9.84 -2.48 -35.78
N ILE A 156 -8.68 -2.90 -35.26
CA ILE A 156 -7.87 -2.06 -34.36
C ILE A 156 -7.38 -0.81 -35.06
N VAL A 157 -6.89 -0.90 -36.29
CA VAL A 157 -6.43 0.26 -37.07
C VAL A 157 -7.59 1.21 -37.37
N ILE A 158 -8.77 0.71 -37.77
CA ILE A 158 -9.96 1.51 -38.02
C ILE A 158 -10.42 2.20 -36.71
N PHE A 159 -10.42 1.49 -35.59
CA PHE A 159 -10.76 2.07 -34.29
C PHE A 159 -9.79 3.18 -33.87
N TYR A 160 -8.48 2.98 -34.06
CA TYR A 160 -7.47 4.01 -33.80
C TYR A 160 -7.61 5.22 -34.74
N ALA A 161 -7.87 4.99 -36.02
CA ALA A 161 -8.12 6.06 -36.98
C ALA A 161 -9.39 6.84 -36.64
N TYR A 162 -10.46 6.16 -36.24
CA TYR A 162 -11.69 6.80 -35.77
C TYR A 162 -11.47 7.63 -34.51
N ARG A 163 -10.74 7.07 -33.52
CA ARG A 163 -10.43 7.74 -32.25
C ARG A 163 -9.56 8.98 -32.44
N THR A 164 -8.56 8.93 -33.33
CA THR A 164 -7.72 10.09 -33.66
C THR A 164 -8.47 11.14 -34.45
N HIS A 165 -9.38 10.73 -35.35
CA HIS A 165 -10.24 11.66 -36.09
C HIS A 165 -11.25 12.34 -35.17
N LYS A 166 -11.83 11.61 -34.20
CA LYS A 166 -12.73 12.16 -33.17
C LYS A 166 -12.00 13.15 -32.25
N LYS A 167 -10.76 12.82 -31.82
CA LYS A 167 -9.91 13.76 -31.05
C LYS A 167 -9.61 15.05 -31.82
N ARG A 168 -9.30 14.97 -33.12
CA ARG A 168 -9.03 16.14 -33.97
C ARG A 168 -10.29 16.99 -34.22
N LYS A 169 -11.48 16.40 -34.24
CA LYS A 169 -12.74 17.15 -34.32
C LYS A 169 -13.07 17.86 -33.01
N LEU A 170 -12.84 17.23 -31.86
CA LEU A 170 -13.06 17.83 -30.53
C LEU A 170 -12.09 18.99 -30.26
N SER A 171 -10.80 18.87 -30.63
CA SER A 171 -9.84 19.95 -30.45
C SER A 171 -10.16 21.18 -31.33
N LYS A 172 -10.62 20.95 -32.57
CA LYS A 172 -11.08 22.03 -33.46
C LYS A 172 -12.42 22.70 -33.02
N ALA A 173 -13.27 21.97 -32.31
CA ALA A 173 -14.51 22.52 -31.73
C ALA A 173 -14.22 23.35 -30.49
N TRP A 174 -13.23 22.97 -29.70
CA TRP A 174 -12.80 23.74 -28.52
C TRP A 174 -12.12 25.07 -28.93
N GLU A 175 -11.23 25.04 -29.91
CA GLU A 175 -10.53 26.26 -30.37
C GLU A 175 -11.47 27.35 -30.89
N LYS A 176 -12.71 26.99 -31.33
CA LYS A 176 -13.73 27.94 -31.81
C LYS A 176 -14.56 28.58 -30.70
N ASN A 177 -14.53 28.06 -29.46
CA ASN A 177 -15.43 28.51 -28.39
C ASN A 177 -14.77 29.29 -27.26
N VAL A 178 -13.45 29.53 -27.31
CA VAL A 178 -12.74 30.31 -26.29
C VAL A 178 -12.57 31.75 -26.75
N LYS A 179 -13.58 32.59 -26.51
CA LYS A 179 -13.39 34.05 -26.42
C LYS A 179 -13.20 34.38 -24.92
N PRO A 180 -12.18 35.16 -24.55
CA PRO A 180 -11.92 35.47 -23.15
C PRO A 180 -12.92 36.48 -22.62
N LYS A 181 -13.77 36.07 -21.66
CA LYS A 181 -14.47 37.01 -20.79
C LYS A 181 -13.56 37.45 -19.67
N LYS A 182 -13.25 38.72 -19.61
CA LYS A 182 -12.59 39.38 -18.47
C LYS A 182 -13.45 39.16 -17.22
N HIS A 183 -12.92 38.46 -16.24
CA HIS A 183 -13.46 38.45 -14.88
C HIS A 183 -12.63 39.37 -13.99
N LYS A 184 -13.37 40.21 -13.28
CA LYS A 184 -12.89 41.16 -12.28
C LYS A 184 -12.23 40.40 -11.11
N ASP A 185 -11.14 40.96 -10.64
CA ASP A 185 -10.48 40.63 -9.39
C ASP A 185 -11.47 40.65 -8.22
N CYS A 186 -11.49 39.56 -7.47
CA CYS A 186 -12.01 39.53 -6.12
C CYS A 186 -10.83 39.14 -5.20
N SER A 187 -10.07 40.17 -4.84
CA SER A 187 -9.24 40.13 -3.67
C SER A 187 -10.15 40.47 -2.51
N ASP A 188 -10.28 39.58 -1.51
CA ASP A 188 -10.17 39.88 -0.10
C ASP A 188 -10.68 38.71 0.77
N GLY A 189 -9.84 38.35 1.71
CA GLY A 189 -10.28 37.98 3.03
C GLY A 189 -10.49 36.50 3.34
N CYS A 190 -9.45 35.71 3.35
CA CYS A 190 -9.39 34.60 4.31
C CYS A 190 -8.06 34.70 5.09
N ALA A 191 -8.10 35.55 6.11
CA ALA A 191 -7.05 35.61 7.14
C ALA A 191 -7.30 34.42 8.08
N ILE A 192 -6.59 33.34 7.85
CA ILE A 192 -6.45 32.28 8.85
C ILE A 192 -5.46 32.82 9.88
N MET A 193 -5.91 32.94 11.13
CA MET A 193 -5.00 33.10 12.26
C MET A 193 -4.04 31.92 12.29
N LEU A 194 -2.83 32.16 11.86
CA LEU A 194 -1.70 31.27 12.06
C LEU A 194 -1.12 31.64 13.42
N ASP A 195 -1.34 30.77 14.40
CA ASP A 195 -0.50 30.75 15.60
C ASP A 195 0.93 30.43 15.16
N ASP A 196 1.80 31.32 15.59
CA ASP A 196 3.20 31.45 15.28
C ASP A 196 3.98 30.31 15.95
N ASP A 197 4.30 29.27 15.18
CA ASP A 197 5.42 28.40 15.50
C ASP A 197 6.22 28.15 14.21
N ARG A 198 7.22 29.00 14.06
CA ARG A 198 8.16 29.02 12.95
C ARG A 198 8.92 27.70 12.85
N SER A 199 8.57 26.91 11.87
CA SER A 199 9.56 26.21 11.07
C SER A 199 9.42 26.74 9.65
N ASP A 200 10.31 27.65 9.29
CA ASP A 200 10.38 28.29 7.99
C ASP A 200 10.57 27.24 6.88
N ILE A 201 9.47 26.74 6.35
CA ILE A 201 9.48 26.19 5.01
C ILE A 201 9.11 27.37 4.11
N SER A 202 10.12 27.93 3.46
CA SER A 202 9.98 29.02 2.50
C SER A 202 8.85 28.71 1.51
N SER A 203 7.76 29.47 1.62
CA SER A 203 6.56 29.39 0.77
C SER A 203 6.79 29.78 -0.70
N THR A 204 8.04 29.90 -1.14
CA THR A 204 8.41 30.33 -2.51
C THR A 204 8.42 29.20 -3.54
N CYS A 205 8.39 27.92 -3.15
CA CYS A 205 8.34 26.80 -4.11
C CYS A 205 6.93 26.26 -4.41
N ALA A 206 5.88 26.76 -3.75
CA ALA A 206 4.57 26.09 -3.75
C ALA A 206 3.65 26.44 -4.93
N ASN A 207 4.04 27.28 -5.90
CA ASN A 207 3.12 27.73 -6.97
C ASN A 207 3.69 27.76 -8.39
N ASN A 208 4.79 27.08 -8.66
CA ASN A 208 5.24 26.92 -10.04
C ASN A 208 5.19 25.43 -10.41
N ILE A 209 4.13 25.02 -11.12
CA ILE A 209 4.26 23.97 -12.12
C ILE A 209 5.19 24.61 -13.16
N ASN A 210 6.48 24.52 -12.91
CA ASN A 210 7.48 25.04 -13.82
C ASN A 210 7.46 24.17 -15.07
N HIS A 211 6.98 24.73 -16.16
CA HIS A 211 7.28 24.25 -17.51
C HIS A 211 8.75 24.48 -17.87
N ASN A 212 9.59 24.80 -16.90
CA ASN A 212 11.01 24.99 -17.09
C ASN A 212 11.70 23.61 -17.05
N THR A 213 12.43 23.30 -18.10
CA THR A 213 13.11 22.04 -18.40
C THR A 213 14.32 21.74 -17.51
N GLU A 214 14.57 22.49 -16.46
CA GLU A 214 15.68 22.26 -15.53
C GLU A 214 15.23 21.37 -14.36
N LEU A 215 15.89 20.22 -14.23
CA LEU A 215 15.71 19.30 -13.13
C LEU A 215 16.19 19.94 -11.81
N LEU A 216 15.51 19.64 -10.71
CA LEU A 216 15.93 20.13 -9.40
C LEU A 216 17.31 19.56 -9.02
N PRO A 217 18.21 20.38 -8.42
CA PRO A 217 19.51 19.94 -7.97
C PRO A 217 19.39 19.10 -6.69
N ILE A 218 19.08 17.81 -6.85
CA ILE A 218 18.86 16.86 -5.77
C ILE A 218 20.02 15.88 -5.69
N GLU A 219 20.57 15.73 -4.49
CA GLU A 219 21.56 14.73 -4.12
C GLU A 219 20.87 13.65 -3.26
N LEU A 220 20.85 12.41 -3.76
CA LEU A 220 20.31 11.26 -3.01
C LEU A 220 21.28 10.88 -1.89
N ASP A 221 20.74 10.63 -0.67
CA ASP A 221 21.52 10.23 0.51
C ASP A 221 21.31 8.72 0.76
N VAL A 222 20.35 8.34 1.57
CA VAL A 222 20.12 6.95 1.97
C VAL A 222 18.70 6.50 1.60
N VAL A 223 18.54 5.21 1.32
CA VAL A 223 17.22 4.58 1.16
C VAL A 223 16.55 4.52 2.54
N VAL A 224 15.36 5.09 2.65
CA VAL A 224 14.55 5.12 3.88
C VAL A 224 13.28 4.28 3.77
N GLY A 225 12.96 3.79 2.58
CA GLY A 225 11.83 2.91 2.36
C GLY A 225 11.97 2.14 1.05
N LYS A 226 11.53 0.88 1.05
CA LYS A 226 11.42 0.03 -0.12
C LYS A 226 9.99 -0.45 -0.21
N GLY A 227 9.28 -0.05 -1.26
CA GLY A 227 7.92 -0.48 -1.56
C GLY A 227 7.89 -1.39 -2.79
N ARG A 228 6.70 -1.90 -3.10
CA ARG A 228 6.48 -2.78 -4.25
C ARG A 228 6.80 -2.09 -5.59
N PHE A 229 6.52 -0.79 -5.72
CA PHE A 229 6.59 -0.05 -6.99
C PHE A 229 7.75 0.94 -7.05
N ALA A 230 8.35 1.27 -5.90
CA ALA A 230 9.34 2.33 -5.82
C ALA A 230 10.24 2.21 -4.58
N GLU A 231 11.40 2.86 -4.65
CA GLU A 231 12.28 3.08 -3.51
C GLU A 231 12.18 4.55 -3.06
N VAL A 232 12.20 4.79 -1.74
CA VAL A 232 12.17 6.14 -1.17
C VAL A 232 13.52 6.48 -0.58
N TYR A 233 14.09 7.59 -1.04
CA TYR A 233 15.36 8.11 -0.58
C TYR A 233 15.16 9.36 0.27
N LYS A 234 15.91 9.48 1.35
CA LYS A 234 16.23 10.76 1.93
C LYS A 234 17.20 11.46 1.00
N ALA A 235 16.98 12.74 0.72
CA ALA A 235 17.77 13.49 -0.24
C ALA A 235 17.95 14.95 0.20
N LYS A 236 18.96 15.62 -0.40
CA LYS A 236 19.26 17.02 -0.17
C LYS A 236 18.91 17.80 -1.44
N LEU A 237 18.01 18.76 -1.29
CA LEU A 237 17.66 19.72 -2.34
C LEU A 237 18.48 21.00 -2.12
N LYS A 238 19.32 21.39 -3.10
CA LYS A 238 20.10 22.61 -3.04
C LYS A 238 19.22 23.81 -3.37
N GLN A 239 19.22 24.82 -2.51
CA GLN A 239 18.49 26.07 -2.75
C GLN A 239 19.33 27.00 -3.66
N ASN A 240 18.68 27.60 -4.68
CA ASN A 240 19.36 28.40 -5.71
C ASN A 240 20.06 29.68 -5.20
N THR A 241 19.76 30.14 -4.00
CA THR A 241 20.22 31.43 -3.45
C THR A 241 21.19 31.34 -2.28
N SER A 242 21.41 30.14 -1.75
CA SER A 242 22.30 29.93 -0.60
C SER A 242 22.96 28.56 -0.69
N GLU A 243 24.09 28.37 0.01
CA GLU A 243 24.69 27.04 0.21
C GLU A 243 23.86 26.14 1.15
N GLN A 244 22.60 26.50 1.41
CA GLN A 244 21.71 25.75 2.28
C GLN A 244 21.04 24.60 1.51
N TYR A 245 20.92 23.47 2.20
CA TYR A 245 20.24 22.28 1.69
C TYR A 245 18.94 22.07 2.49
N GLU A 246 17.88 21.81 1.76
CA GLU A 246 16.61 21.34 2.35
C GLU A 246 16.57 19.82 2.28
N THR A 247 16.17 19.15 3.36
CA THR A 247 16.00 17.71 3.36
C THR A 247 14.63 17.35 2.79
N VAL A 248 14.62 16.54 1.72
CA VAL A 248 13.41 16.10 1.03
C VAL A 248 13.37 14.56 0.95
N ALA A 249 12.19 14.02 0.66
CA ALA A 249 12.02 12.62 0.28
C ALA A 249 11.86 12.52 -1.24
N VAL A 250 12.53 11.53 -1.83
CA VAL A 250 12.44 11.24 -3.27
C VAL A 250 11.99 9.80 -3.44
N LYS A 251 10.78 9.62 -3.96
CA LYS A 251 10.23 8.31 -4.32
C LYS A 251 10.56 8.06 -5.79
N ILE A 252 11.37 7.04 -6.06
CA ILE A 252 11.89 6.70 -7.38
C ILE A 252 11.19 5.45 -7.88
N PHE A 253 10.48 5.58 -9.01
CA PHE A 253 9.81 4.49 -9.70
C PHE A 253 10.66 4.03 -10.89
N SER A 254 10.67 2.73 -11.16
CA SER A 254 11.27 2.18 -12.38
C SER A 254 10.48 2.57 -13.62
N TYR A 255 11.04 2.29 -14.80
CA TYR A 255 10.36 2.58 -16.07
C TYR A 255 9.02 1.83 -16.21
N GLU A 256 8.95 0.61 -15.73
CA GLU A 256 7.76 -0.25 -15.78
C GLU A 256 6.62 0.30 -14.91
N GLU A 257 6.95 1.03 -13.84
CA GLU A 257 6.01 1.55 -12.85
C GLU A 257 5.47 2.96 -13.22
N TYR A 258 5.52 3.33 -14.50
CA TYR A 258 4.99 4.61 -14.98
C TYR A 258 3.53 4.85 -14.60
N ALA A 259 2.71 3.81 -14.65
CA ALA A 259 1.27 3.92 -14.33
C ALA A 259 1.06 4.31 -12.86
N SER A 260 1.78 3.66 -11.93
CA SER A 260 1.74 3.95 -10.50
C SER A 260 2.22 5.37 -10.20
N TRP A 261 3.37 5.77 -10.78
CA TRP A 261 3.89 7.14 -10.66
C TRP A 261 2.91 8.18 -11.19
N LYS A 262 2.31 7.90 -12.35
CA LYS A 262 1.37 8.84 -12.98
C LYS A 262 0.12 9.04 -12.12
N THR A 263 -0.45 7.95 -11.56
CA THR A 263 -1.62 8.03 -10.69
C THR A 263 -1.30 8.86 -9.46
N GLU A 264 -0.20 8.59 -8.77
CA GLU A 264 0.19 9.31 -7.57
C GLU A 264 0.50 10.80 -7.86
N LYS A 265 1.23 11.08 -8.95
CA LYS A 265 1.47 12.45 -9.42
C LYS A 265 0.18 13.20 -9.72
N ASP A 266 -0.76 12.57 -10.44
CA ASP A 266 -2.02 13.21 -10.83
C ASP A 266 -2.88 13.54 -9.59
N ILE A 267 -2.86 12.70 -8.55
CA ILE A 267 -3.51 12.97 -7.26
C ILE A 267 -2.82 14.15 -6.55
N PHE A 268 -1.49 14.11 -6.40
CA PHE A 268 -0.75 15.20 -5.75
C PHE A 268 -0.83 16.53 -6.47
N SER A 269 -1.06 16.51 -7.79
CA SER A 269 -1.20 17.75 -8.60
C SER A 269 -2.52 18.47 -8.37
N ASP A 270 -3.46 17.89 -7.62
CA ASP A 270 -4.70 18.55 -7.25
C ASP A 270 -4.44 19.64 -6.21
N VAL A 271 -4.71 20.89 -6.59
CA VAL A 271 -4.52 22.04 -5.70
C VAL A 271 -5.41 21.98 -4.45
N ASN A 272 -6.54 21.28 -4.53
CA ASN A 272 -7.48 21.10 -3.43
C ASN A 272 -7.11 19.94 -2.49
N LEU A 273 -6.08 19.14 -2.83
CA LEU A 273 -5.58 18.07 -1.97
C LEU A 273 -4.77 18.60 -0.78
N LYS A 274 -4.20 19.80 -0.88
CA LYS A 274 -3.31 20.37 0.16
C LYS A 274 -4.03 20.43 1.51
N HIS A 275 -3.44 19.76 2.49
CA HIS A 275 -3.94 19.69 3.86
C HIS A 275 -2.80 19.35 4.80
N GLU A 276 -2.85 19.83 6.05
CA GLU A 276 -1.80 19.59 7.07
C GLU A 276 -1.53 18.10 7.35
N ASN A 277 -2.53 17.23 7.13
CA ASN A 277 -2.46 15.78 7.33
C ASN A 277 -2.35 14.98 6.03
N ILE A 278 -1.96 15.64 4.94
CA ILE A 278 -1.59 15.04 3.66
C ILE A 278 -0.13 15.36 3.37
N LEU A 279 0.64 14.39 2.91
CA LEU A 279 2.05 14.59 2.57
C LEU A 279 2.23 15.74 1.59
N GLN A 280 3.10 16.67 1.95
CA GLN A 280 3.39 17.83 1.09
C GLN A 280 4.16 17.38 -0.15
N PHE A 281 3.54 17.54 -1.29
CA PHE A 281 4.14 17.33 -2.60
C PHE A 281 4.87 18.61 -3.05
N LEU A 282 6.09 18.45 -3.52
CA LEU A 282 6.91 19.55 -4.05
C LEU A 282 6.87 19.55 -5.58
N THR A 283 7.27 18.44 -6.21
CA THR A 283 7.24 18.29 -7.68
C THR A 283 7.39 16.83 -8.10
N ALA A 284 7.22 16.59 -9.40
CA ALA A 284 7.49 15.31 -10.04
C ALA A 284 8.36 15.50 -11.28
N GLU A 285 9.32 14.62 -11.50
CA GLU A 285 10.29 14.71 -12.59
C GLU A 285 10.49 13.37 -13.29
N GLU A 286 10.80 13.45 -14.57
CA GLU A 286 11.29 12.33 -15.36
C GLU A 286 12.80 12.51 -15.53
N ARG A 287 13.59 11.55 -15.06
CA ARG A 287 15.05 11.59 -15.15
C ARG A 287 15.59 10.49 -16.05
N LYS A 288 16.55 10.82 -16.88
CA LYS A 288 17.35 9.85 -17.64
C LYS A 288 18.63 9.57 -16.86
N THR A 289 18.85 8.31 -16.53
CA THR A 289 20.07 7.83 -15.88
C THR A 289 20.76 6.81 -16.77
N ASP A 290 22.00 6.46 -16.45
CA ASP A 290 22.75 5.42 -17.15
C ASP A 290 22.06 4.04 -17.11
N LEU A 291 21.19 3.83 -16.11
CA LEU A 291 20.38 2.61 -15.90
C LEU A 291 19.02 2.66 -16.60
N GLY A 292 18.70 3.78 -17.30
CA GLY A 292 17.43 3.97 -17.98
C GLY A 292 16.63 5.17 -17.48
N LYS A 293 15.37 5.25 -17.89
CA LYS A 293 14.44 6.31 -17.49
C LYS A 293 13.84 6.00 -16.14
N GLN A 294 13.87 6.97 -15.24
CA GLN A 294 13.27 6.91 -13.91
C GLN A 294 12.21 8.00 -13.76
N TYR A 295 11.23 7.74 -12.88
CA TYR A 295 10.17 8.67 -12.53
C TYR A 295 10.27 9.02 -11.06
N TRP A 296 10.42 10.31 -10.76
CA TRP A 296 10.66 10.80 -9.41
C TRP A 296 9.46 11.58 -8.89
N LEU A 297 9.07 11.32 -7.63
CA LEU A 297 8.20 12.18 -6.84
C LEU A 297 8.99 12.77 -5.70
N ILE A 298 9.01 14.09 -5.60
CA ILE A 298 9.72 14.83 -4.56
C ILE A 298 8.70 15.39 -3.57
N THR A 299 8.88 15.06 -2.30
CA THR A 299 7.95 15.41 -1.21
C THR A 299 8.71 15.89 0.03
N ALA A 300 7.99 16.43 1.00
CA ALA A 300 8.56 16.71 2.32
C ALA A 300 9.09 15.42 2.97
N PHE A 301 10.18 15.55 3.74
CA PHE A 301 10.77 14.45 4.49
C PHE A 301 10.35 14.50 5.96
N HIS A 302 9.89 13.38 6.49
CA HIS A 302 9.52 13.22 7.90
C HIS A 302 10.46 12.25 8.60
N ALA A 303 11.31 12.78 9.49
CA ALA A 303 12.41 12.03 10.12
C ALA A 303 11.95 10.92 11.08
N LYS A 304 10.71 10.96 11.58
CA LYS A 304 10.15 9.91 12.46
C LYS A 304 9.73 8.66 11.69
N GLY A 305 9.71 8.72 10.33
CA GLY A 305 9.34 7.60 9.48
C GLY A 305 7.84 7.32 9.47
N ASN A 306 7.45 6.09 9.09
CA ASN A 306 6.07 5.68 9.06
C ASN A 306 5.54 5.27 10.45
N LEU A 307 4.22 5.27 10.58
CA LEU A 307 3.54 4.99 11.84
C LEU A 307 3.80 3.57 12.35
N GLN A 308 3.87 2.58 11.45
CA GLN A 308 4.14 1.19 11.84
C GLN A 308 5.51 1.07 12.54
N GLU A 309 6.55 1.60 11.93
CA GLU A 309 7.89 1.62 12.53
C GLU A 309 7.95 2.44 13.81
N TYR A 310 7.20 3.55 13.85
CA TYR A 310 7.13 4.38 15.04
C TYR A 310 6.49 3.64 16.20
N LEU A 311 5.34 3.00 16.01
CA LEU A 311 4.64 2.21 17.03
C LEU A 311 5.42 0.96 17.46
N THR A 312 6.21 0.36 16.55
CA THR A 312 7.09 -0.76 16.90
C THR A 312 8.15 -0.35 17.91
N ARG A 313 8.70 0.86 17.77
CA ARG A 313 9.81 1.35 18.59
C ARG A 313 9.37 2.14 19.83
N HIS A 314 8.13 2.64 19.88
CA HIS A 314 7.67 3.57 20.90
C HIS A 314 6.33 3.12 21.50
N ILE A 315 6.23 3.32 22.81
CA ILE A 315 4.95 3.38 23.51
C ILE A 315 4.51 4.84 23.46
N ILE A 316 3.25 5.09 23.14
CA ILE A 316 2.69 6.44 23.02
C ILE A 316 1.87 6.80 24.25
N SER A 317 1.81 8.10 24.55
CA SER A 317 0.96 8.62 25.60
C SER A 317 -0.50 8.76 25.14
N TRP A 318 -1.41 9.00 26.08
CA TRP A 318 -2.78 9.36 25.76
C TRP A 318 -2.87 10.61 24.88
N GLU A 319 -2.05 11.63 25.17
CA GLU A 319 -1.97 12.84 24.35
C GLU A 319 -1.51 12.54 22.92
N ASP A 320 -0.50 11.69 22.75
CA ASP A 320 -0.02 11.27 21.43
C ASP A 320 -1.10 10.50 20.67
N LEU A 321 -1.86 9.63 21.36
CA LEU A 321 -2.93 8.86 20.74
C LEU A 321 -4.01 9.77 20.14
N TRP A 322 -4.51 10.76 20.89
CA TRP A 322 -5.55 11.61 20.32
C TRP A 322 -4.99 12.60 19.27
N LYS A 323 -3.72 13.01 19.32
CA LYS A 323 -3.06 13.77 18.25
C LYS A 323 -2.92 12.96 16.97
N LEU A 324 -2.34 11.75 17.06
CA LEU A 324 -2.15 10.85 15.92
C LEU A 324 -3.50 10.42 15.34
N GLY A 325 -4.43 9.94 16.16
CA GLY A 325 -5.73 9.46 15.72
C GLY A 325 -6.60 10.57 15.13
N GLY A 326 -6.67 11.73 15.81
CA GLY A 326 -7.44 12.87 15.33
C GLY A 326 -6.88 13.44 14.01
N SER A 327 -5.55 13.51 13.87
CA SER A 327 -4.93 13.98 12.62
C SER A 327 -5.11 12.98 11.47
N LEU A 328 -5.05 11.67 11.74
CA LEU A 328 -5.37 10.64 10.77
C LEU A 328 -6.81 10.81 10.26
N ALA A 329 -7.77 10.91 11.17
CA ALA A 329 -9.18 11.07 10.82
C ALA A 329 -9.43 12.36 10.02
N ARG A 330 -8.81 13.49 10.40
CA ARG A 330 -8.90 14.75 9.63
C ARG A 330 -8.32 14.63 8.23
N GLY A 331 -7.18 13.94 8.06
CA GLY A 331 -6.59 13.69 6.75
C GLY A 331 -7.53 12.91 5.83
N ILE A 332 -8.14 11.83 6.35
CA ILE A 332 -9.09 11.00 5.59
C ILE A 332 -10.40 11.77 5.34
N ALA A 333 -10.91 12.51 6.31
CA ALA A 333 -12.09 13.36 6.13
C ALA A 333 -11.88 14.40 5.03
N HIS A 334 -10.68 15.01 4.96
CA HIS A 334 -10.33 15.92 3.88
C HIS A 334 -10.30 15.21 2.52
N LEU A 335 -9.75 13.99 2.43
CA LEU A 335 -9.82 13.22 1.18
C LEU A 335 -11.25 12.96 0.74
N HIS A 336 -12.12 12.52 1.64
CA HIS A 336 -13.50 12.12 1.38
C HIS A 336 -14.46 13.31 1.15
N SER A 337 -14.07 14.52 1.56
CA SER A 337 -14.92 15.71 1.41
C SER A 337 -15.05 16.11 -0.06
N ASP A 338 -16.23 16.62 -0.42
CA ASP A 338 -16.55 17.25 -1.72
C ASP A 338 -16.28 18.76 -1.73
N HIS A 339 -15.86 19.33 -0.59
CA HIS A 339 -15.47 20.73 -0.45
C HIS A 339 -14.17 20.86 0.34
N THR A 340 -13.41 21.90 0.02
CA THR A 340 -12.27 22.33 0.84
C THR A 340 -12.76 23.04 2.10
N PRO A 341 -11.92 23.23 3.15
CA PRO A 341 -12.27 24.02 4.32
C PRO A 341 -12.72 25.45 4.01
N CYS A 342 -12.30 26.00 2.87
CA CYS A 342 -12.74 27.32 2.37
C CYS A 342 -14.01 27.27 1.53
N GLY A 343 -14.72 26.13 1.48
CA GLY A 343 -15.99 25.97 0.74
C GLY A 343 -15.84 25.84 -0.77
N ARG A 344 -14.63 25.66 -1.33
CA ARG A 344 -14.43 25.40 -2.75
C ARG A 344 -14.78 23.95 -3.09
N PRO A 345 -15.50 23.68 -4.19
CA PRO A 345 -15.76 22.31 -4.62
C PRO A 345 -14.47 21.53 -4.87
N LYS A 346 -14.47 20.28 -4.47
CA LYS A 346 -13.36 19.35 -4.58
C LYS A 346 -13.93 17.97 -4.96
N THR A 347 -13.25 17.25 -5.83
CA THR A 347 -13.59 15.84 -6.10
C THR A 347 -13.12 14.99 -4.92
N PRO A 348 -14.00 14.20 -4.28
CA PRO A 348 -13.60 13.28 -3.22
C PRO A 348 -12.59 12.26 -3.75
N ILE A 349 -11.68 11.86 -2.88
CA ILE A 349 -10.64 10.88 -3.18
C ILE A 349 -10.73 9.79 -2.12
N VAL A 350 -10.60 8.53 -2.53
CA VAL A 350 -10.44 7.38 -1.64
C VAL A 350 -9.04 6.84 -1.76
N HIS A 351 -8.45 6.48 -0.62
CA HIS A 351 -7.06 6.05 -0.54
C HIS A 351 -6.85 4.62 -1.02
N ARG A 352 -7.72 3.69 -0.61
CA ARG A 352 -7.76 2.27 -0.93
C ARG A 352 -6.60 1.39 -0.44
N ASP A 353 -5.59 1.97 0.20
CA ASP A 353 -4.50 1.22 0.84
C ASP A 353 -4.05 1.89 2.16
N LEU A 354 -5.04 2.23 2.99
CA LEU A 354 -4.77 2.76 4.33
C LEU A 354 -4.21 1.65 5.21
N LYS A 355 -3.01 1.89 5.72
CA LYS A 355 -2.27 1.04 6.65
C LYS A 355 -1.21 1.87 7.38
N SER A 356 -0.74 1.41 8.51
CA SER A 356 0.22 2.16 9.33
C SER A 356 1.54 2.47 8.61
N SER A 357 1.98 1.64 7.65
CA SER A 357 3.16 1.92 6.83
C SER A 357 2.96 3.02 5.77
N ASN A 358 1.71 3.36 5.41
CA ASN A 358 1.36 4.45 4.49
C ASN A 358 0.95 5.75 5.20
N ILE A 359 1.31 5.87 6.45
CA ILE A 359 1.06 7.05 7.29
C ILE A 359 2.40 7.48 7.88
N LEU A 360 2.80 8.73 7.67
CA LEU A 360 4.03 9.27 8.23
C LEU A 360 3.75 10.03 9.52
N VAL A 361 4.70 9.97 10.45
CA VAL A 361 4.64 10.68 11.74
C VAL A 361 5.44 11.96 11.64
N LYS A 362 4.78 13.09 11.87
CA LYS A 362 5.40 14.41 11.88
C LYS A 362 6.09 14.69 13.23
N ASN A 363 6.90 15.75 13.28
CA ASN A 363 7.64 16.11 14.49
C ASN A 363 6.74 16.46 15.68
N ASP A 364 5.59 17.05 15.41
CA ASP A 364 4.54 17.43 16.38
C ASP A 364 3.65 16.27 16.84
N LEU A 365 3.96 15.03 16.40
CA LEU A 365 3.19 13.81 16.64
C LEU A 365 1.79 13.85 16.03
N THR A 366 1.65 14.51 14.88
CA THR A 366 0.47 14.37 14.03
C THR A 366 0.79 13.45 12.83
N CYS A 367 -0.25 12.89 12.23
CA CYS A 367 -0.14 12.03 11.05
C CYS A 367 -0.18 12.82 9.75
N CYS A 368 0.47 12.28 8.72
CA CYS A 368 0.26 12.71 7.35
C CYS A 368 0.16 11.49 6.41
N LEU A 369 -0.90 11.47 5.60
CA LEU A 369 -1.18 10.39 4.65
C LEU A 369 -0.20 10.46 3.48
N CYS A 370 0.28 9.31 3.02
CA CYS A 370 1.17 9.18 1.87
C CYS A 370 0.82 7.93 1.05
N ASP A 371 1.49 7.76 -0.08
CA ASP A 371 1.32 6.64 -1.01
C ASP A 371 -0.08 6.57 -1.66
N PHE A 372 -0.33 7.50 -2.59
CA PHE A 372 -1.58 7.59 -3.34
C PHE A 372 -1.57 6.77 -4.64
N GLY A 373 -0.63 5.85 -4.82
CA GLY A 373 -0.49 5.02 -6.03
C GLY A 373 -1.70 4.15 -6.35
N LEU A 374 -2.53 3.81 -5.36
CA LEU A 374 -3.79 3.06 -5.51
C LEU A 374 -5.04 3.91 -5.32
N SER A 375 -4.90 5.22 -5.10
CA SER A 375 -6.01 6.10 -4.81
C SER A 375 -6.90 6.33 -6.03
N LEU A 376 -8.17 6.62 -5.79
CA LEU A 376 -9.18 6.84 -6.80
C LEU A 376 -9.92 8.14 -6.54
N ARG A 377 -10.01 9.01 -7.56
CA ARG A 377 -10.93 10.16 -7.56
C ARG A 377 -12.34 9.67 -7.81
N LEU A 378 -13.28 10.02 -6.97
CA LEU A 378 -14.69 9.71 -7.13
C LEU A 378 -15.36 10.75 -8.05
N ASP A 379 -14.96 10.73 -9.33
CA ASP A 379 -15.53 11.60 -10.34
C ASP A 379 -16.86 11.02 -10.83
N PRO A 380 -17.97 11.80 -10.85
CA PRO A 380 -19.26 11.33 -11.35
C PRO A 380 -19.25 10.88 -12.83
N SER A 381 -18.18 11.20 -13.58
CA SER A 381 -18.03 10.75 -14.97
C SER A 381 -17.46 9.33 -15.10
N LEU A 382 -17.00 8.71 -14.00
CA LEU A 382 -16.51 7.34 -14.00
C LEU A 382 -17.67 6.37 -14.24
N SER A 383 -17.48 5.47 -15.19
CA SER A 383 -18.44 4.39 -15.42
C SER A 383 -18.28 3.28 -14.38
N VAL A 384 -19.35 2.50 -14.18
CA VAL A 384 -19.30 1.30 -13.31
C VAL A 384 -18.21 0.32 -13.80
N ASP A 385 -18.00 0.24 -15.12
CA ASP A 385 -16.93 -0.60 -15.70
C ASP A 385 -15.54 -0.08 -15.33
N ASP A 386 -15.32 1.25 -15.30
CA ASP A 386 -14.05 1.83 -14.86
C ASP A 386 -13.79 1.53 -13.38
N LEU A 387 -14.84 1.61 -12.55
CA LEU A 387 -14.79 1.28 -11.13
C LEU A 387 -14.55 -0.22 -10.88
N ALA A 388 -15.24 -1.09 -11.63
CA ALA A 388 -15.05 -2.53 -11.57
C ALA A 388 -13.63 -2.95 -12.01
N ASN A 389 -13.12 -2.32 -13.09
CA ASN A 389 -11.77 -2.56 -13.58
C ASN A 389 -10.68 -1.99 -12.67
N SER A 390 -11.02 -1.12 -11.73
CA SER A 390 -10.07 -0.65 -10.72
C SER A 390 -9.66 -1.75 -9.73
N GLY A 391 -10.39 -2.85 -9.69
CA GLY A 391 -10.05 -4.11 -9.07
C GLY A 391 -10.12 -4.14 -7.54
N GLN A 392 -9.93 -5.35 -7.00
CA GLN A 392 -9.67 -5.56 -5.58
C GLN A 392 -8.21 -5.19 -5.32
N VAL A 393 -7.99 -3.97 -4.84
CA VAL A 393 -6.65 -3.41 -4.58
C VAL A 393 -6.46 -3.14 -3.10
N GLY A 394 -5.20 -3.04 -2.68
CA GLY A 394 -4.81 -2.74 -1.31
C GLY A 394 -4.14 -3.91 -0.61
N THR A 395 -3.86 -3.75 0.66
CA THR A 395 -3.19 -4.74 1.51
C THR A 395 -4.24 -5.62 2.19
N ALA A 396 -4.25 -6.92 1.93
CA ALA A 396 -5.29 -7.85 2.37
C ALA A 396 -5.65 -7.75 3.85
N ARG A 397 -4.67 -7.55 4.73
CA ARG A 397 -4.84 -7.39 6.19
C ARG A 397 -5.79 -6.25 6.56
N TYR A 398 -5.83 -5.18 5.74
CA TYR A 398 -6.62 -3.97 6.01
C TYR A 398 -7.89 -3.87 5.16
N MET A 399 -8.15 -4.86 4.28
CA MET A 399 -9.32 -4.86 3.41
C MET A 399 -10.61 -5.05 4.21
N ALA A 400 -11.61 -4.24 3.87
CA ALA A 400 -12.95 -4.36 4.43
C ALA A 400 -13.67 -5.64 3.98
N PRO A 401 -14.65 -6.15 4.74
CA PRO A 401 -15.39 -7.37 4.41
C PRO A 401 -15.93 -7.39 2.98
N GLU A 402 -16.59 -6.31 2.54
CA GLU A 402 -17.20 -6.18 1.21
C GLU A 402 -16.15 -6.18 0.08
N VAL A 403 -14.92 -5.70 0.36
CA VAL A 403 -13.80 -5.76 -0.59
C VAL A 403 -13.26 -7.18 -0.69
N LEU A 404 -13.07 -7.85 0.46
CA LEU A 404 -12.64 -9.25 0.50
C LEU A 404 -13.62 -10.16 -0.26
N GLU A 405 -14.92 -9.93 -0.13
CA GLU A 405 -15.98 -10.69 -0.81
C GLU A 405 -16.19 -10.29 -2.27
N SER A 406 -15.55 -9.21 -2.75
CA SER A 406 -15.80 -8.62 -4.07
C SER A 406 -17.29 -8.26 -4.28
N ARG A 407 -17.97 -7.81 -3.22
CA ARG A 407 -19.40 -7.43 -3.21
C ARG A 407 -19.64 -5.95 -2.92
N MET A 408 -18.63 -5.12 -3.15
CA MET A 408 -18.76 -3.68 -2.98
C MET A 408 -19.79 -3.12 -3.96
N ASN A 409 -20.65 -2.21 -3.50
CA ASN A 409 -21.61 -1.54 -4.37
C ASN A 409 -20.88 -0.46 -5.19
N LEU A 410 -20.60 -0.75 -6.46
CA LEU A 410 -19.89 0.14 -7.38
C LEU A 410 -20.76 1.29 -7.91
N GLU A 411 -22.10 1.20 -7.81
CA GLU A 411 -23.00 2.28 -8.19
C GLU A 411 -23.05 3.40 -7.13
N ASN A 412 -22.66 3.08 -5.90
CA ASN A 412 -22.61 4.03 -4.79
C ASN A 412 -21.18 4.41 -4.46
N MET A 413 -20.75 5.63 -4.81
CA MET A 413 -19.42 6.15 -4.53
C MET A 413 -19.08 6.22 -3.04
N GLU A 414 -20.09 6.33 -2.15
CA GLU A 414 -19.88 6.31 -0.70
C GLU A 414 -19.33 4.96 -0.22
N SER A 415 -19.63 3.86 -0.92
CA SER A 415 -19.11 2.54 -0.59
C SER A 415 -17.58 2.50 -0.55
N PHE A 416 -16.91 3.26 -1.41
CA PHE A 416 -15.45 3.34 -1.42
C PHE A 416 -14.91 4.09 -0.18
N LYS A 417 -15.60 5.15 0.29
CA LYS A 417 -15.21 5.87 1.50
C LYS A 417 -15.36 4.97 2.74
N GLN A 418 -16.41 4.15 2.78
CA GLN A 418 -16.66 3.20 3.86
C GLN A 418 -15.55 2.15 4.00
N THR A 419 -14.90 1.76 2.90
CA THR A 419 -13.74 0.84 2.95
C THR A 419 -12.51 1.49 3.61
N ASP A 420 -12.24 2.76 3.31
CA ASP A 420 -11.16 3.50 3.96
C ASP A 420 -11.41 3.67 5.46
N VAL A 421 -12.67 3.87 5.88
CA VAL A 421 -13.04 3.98 7.29
C VAL A 421 -12.77 2.68 8.05
N TYR A 422 -13.06 1.53 7.44
CA TYR A 422 -12.71 0.23 8.02
C TYR A 422 -11.19 0.10 8.24
N SER A 423 -10.41 0.43 7.22
CA SER A 423 -8.94 0.38 7.29
C SER A 423 -8.40 1.38 8.33
N MET A 424 -8.99 2.58 8.42
CA MET A 424 -8.68 3.58 9.46
C MET A 424 -8.87 3.01 10.86
N ALA A 425 -9.98 2.30 11.09
CA ALA A 425 -10.24 1.69 12.40
C ALA A 425 -9.15 0.70 12.81
N LEU A 426 -8.64 -0.09 11.87
CA LEU A 426 -7.54 -1.02 12.14
C LEU A 426 -6.25 -0.27 12.52
N VAL A 427 -5.94 0.84 11.85
CA VAL A 427 -4.79 1.68 12.21
C VAL A 427 -4.98 2.34 13.58
N LEU A 428 -6.18 2.83 13.89
CA LEU A 428 -6.50 3.38 15.22
C LEU A 428 -6.36 2.32 16.32
N TRP A 429 -6.72 1.07 16.03
CA TRP A 429 -6.49 -0.05 16.95
C TRP A 429 -4.99 -0.28 17.20
N GLU A 430 -4.15 -0.24 16.16
CA GLU A 430 -2.69 -0.33 16.29
C GLU A 430 -2.14 0.77 17.23
N MET A 431 -2.58 2.02 17.04
CA MET A 431 -2.19 3.13 17.93
C MET A 431 -2.63 2.88 19.37
N THR A 432 -3.89 2.46 19.56
CA THR A 432 -4.47 2.23 20.89
C THR A 432 -3.74 1.09 21.61
N SER A 433 -3.39 0.01 20.92
CA SER A 433 -2.65 -1.13 21.48
C SER A 433 -1.26 -0.75 22.02
N ARG A 434 -0.70 0.35 21.52
CA ARG A 434 0.62 0.87 21.93
C ARG A 434 0.54 2.07 22.88
N CYS A 435 -0.66 2.43 23.34
CA CYS A 435 -0.86 3.55 24.26
C CYS A 435 -0.72 3.09 25.71
N ASN A 436 0.03 3.86 26.51
CA ASN A 436 0.22 3.56 27.94
C ASN A 436 -1.08 3.69 28.77
N ALA A 437 -2.11 4.37 28.26
CA ALA A 437 -3.41 4.51 28.92
C ALA A 437 -4.23 3.19 28.94
N VAL A 438 -3.85 2.16 28.14
CA VAL A 438 -4.48 0.84 28.18
C VAL A 438 -4.02 -0.04 29.36
N GLY A 439 -3.04 0.44 30.16
CA GLY A 439 -2.41 -0.29 31.25
C GLY A 439 -1.15 -1.03 30.79
N GLU A 440 -1.17 -2.35 30.81
CA GLU A 440 -0.05 -3.16 30.30
C GLU A 440 0.02 -3.11 28.78
N VAL A 441 1.09 -2.52 28.25
CA VAL A 441 1.33 -2.39 26.80
C VAL A 441 2.15 -3.58 26.33
N LYS A 442 1.58 -4.38 25.43
CA LYS A 442 2.28 -5.49 24.77
C LYS A 442 3.22 -4.97 23.67
N GLU A 443 4.08 -5.84 23.16
CA GLU A 443 4.85 -5.56 21.96
C GLU A 443 3.93 -5.24 20.78
N TYR A 444 4.47 -4.51 19.79
CA TYR A 444 3.68 -4.16 18.62
C TYR A 444 3.29 -5.40 17.82
N GLU A 445 2.02 -5.51 17.51
CA GLU A 445 1.48 -6.47 16.55
C GLU A 445 0.62 -5.72 15.52
N PRO A 446 0.68 -6.12 14.23
CA PRO A 446 -0.25 -5.60 13.24
C PRO A 446 -1.67 -6.12 13.51
N PRO A 447 -2.72 -5.52 12.93
CA PRO A 447 -4.09 -5.99 13.11
C PRO A 447 -4.22 -7.49 12.82
N PHE A 448 -4.97 -8.22 13.66
CA PHE A 448 -5.13 -9.67 13.66
C PHE A 448 -3.90 -10.47 14.14
N GLY A 449 -2.72 -9.83 14.29
CA GLY A 449 -1.54 -10.42 14.90
C GLY A 449 -1.21 -11.84 14.40
N SER A 450 -1.04 -12.75 15.35
CA SER A 450 -0.74 -14.17 15.09
C SER A 450 -1.93 -15.00 14.59
N LYS A 451 -3.15 -14.44 14.51
CA LYS A 451 -4.34 -15.14 13.96
C LYS A 451 -4.21 -15.38 12.45
N VAL A 452 -3.38 -14.61 11.77
CA VAL A 452 -3.06 -14.74 10.36
C VAL A 452 -1.55 -14.67 10.16
N ARG A 453 -1.04 -15.17 9.03
CA ARG A 453 0.39 -15.07 8.69
C ARG A 453 0.84 -13.61 8.63
N GLU A 454 2.14 -13.37 8.66
CA GLU A 454 2.72 -12.02 8.56
C GLU A 454 2.25 -11.28 7.30
N HIS A 455 2.23 -11.97 6.16
CA HIS A 455 1.68 -11.50 4.89
C HIS A 455 0.47 -12.36 4.50
N PRO A 456 -0.73 -12.06 5.05
CA PRO A 456 -1.91 -12.88 4.77
C PRO A 456 -2.40 -12.66 3.34
N CYS A 457 -2.78 -13.73 2.67
CA CYS A 457 -3.50 -13.63 1.41
C CYS A 457 -4.97 -13.26 1.64
N VAL A 458 -5.66 -12.90 0.56
CA VAL A 458 -7.08 -12.53 0.60
C VAL A 458 -7.93 -13.66 1.18
N GLU A 459 -7.68 -14.92 0.81
CA GLU A 459 -8.45 -16.06 1.30
C GLU A 459 -8.29 -16.27 2.82
N SER A 460 -7.06 -16.16 3.34
CA SER A 460 -6.83 -16.22 4.80
C SER A 460 -7.57 -15.11 5.55
N MET A 461 -7.64 -13.91 4.96
CA MET A 461 -8.40 -12.81 5.54
C MET A 461 -9.90 -13.03 5.43
N LYS A 462 -10.41 -13.65 4.34
CA LYS A 462 -11.82 -14.05 4.21
C LYS A 462 -12.21 -15.00 5.33
N ASP A 463 -11.42 -16.02 5.58
CA ASP A 463 -11.70 -16.97 6.67
C ASP A 463 -11.85 -16.25 8.00
N ASN A 464 -10.90 -15.39 8.35
CA ASN A 464 -10.90 -14.68 9.62
C ASN A 464 -12.02 -13.62 9.70
N VAL A 465 -12.15 -12.76 8.68
CA VAL A 465 -13.01 -11.57 8.73
C VAL A 465 -14.47 -11.89 8.36
N LEU A 466 -14.69 -12.80 7.40
CA LEU A 466 -16.03 -13.11 6.90
C LEU A 466 -16.64 -14.32 7.61
N ARG A 467 -15.96 -15.47 7.55
CA ARG A 467 -16.48 -16.71 8.15
C ARG A 467 -16.55 -16.60 9.66
N ASP A 468 -15.46 -16.20 10.31
CA ASP A 468 -15.32 -16.17 11.76
C ASP A 468 -15.79 -14.83 12.37
N ARG A 469 -16.16 -13.85 11.54
CA ARG A 469 -16.52 -12.48 11.96
C ARG A 469 -15.45 -11.83 12.85
N GLY A 470 -14.18 -12.23 12.65
CA GLY A 470 -13.05 -11.82 13.46
C GLY A 470 -12.73 -10.34 13.33
N ARG A 471 -12.29 -9.77 14.43
CA ARG A 471 -11.71 -8.42 14.52
C ARG A 471 -10.50 -8.49 15.45
N PRO A 472 -9.60 -7.50 15.43
CA PRO A 472 -8.57 -7.37 16.44
C PRO A 472 -9.16 -7.33 17.84
N GLU A 473 -8.48 -7.93 18.80
CA GLU A 473 -8.96 -8.04 20.17
C GLU A 473 -8.92 -6.68 20.88
N ILE A 474 -9.99 -6.36 21.60
CA ILE A 474 -10.06 -5.25 22.55
C ILE A 474 -10.13 -5.86 23.95
N PRO A 475 -9.00 -5.95 24.68
CA PRO A 475 -8.99 -6.47 26.04
C PRO A 475 -9.88 -5.64 26.97
N SER A 476 -10.57 -6.30 27.90
CA SER A 476 -11.45 -5.62 28.86
C SER A 476 -10.71 -4.60 29.75
N SER A 477 -9.39 -4.81 29.96
CA SER A 477 -8.54 -3.86 30.68
C SER A 477 -8.46 -2.47 30.05
N TRP A 478 -8.61 -2.39 28.71
CA TRP A 478 -8.61 -1.12 28.00
C TRP A 478 -9.77 -0.20 28.42
N LEU A 479 -10.90 -0.81 28.77
CA LEU A 479 -12.11 -0.07 29.15
C LEU A 479 -12.04 0.60 30.54
N ASN A 480 -10.96 0.39 31.27
CA ASN A 480 -10.75 1.05 32.57
C ASN A 480 -10.43 2.55 32.43
N HIS A 481 -9.96 3.00 31.26
CA HIS A 481 -9.69 4.40 30.96
C HIS A 481 -10.83 4.96 30.11
N GLN A 482 -11.57 5.95 30.60
CA GLN A 482 -12.76 6.49 29.93
C GLN A 482 -12.48 6.96 28.49
N GLY A 483 -11.36 7.63 28.25
CA GLY A 483 -11.00 8.07 26.90
C GLY A 483 -10.70 6.90 25.96
N ILE A 484 -10.00 5.86 26.44
CA ILE A 484 -9.76 4.63 25.66
C ILE A 484 -11.07 3.91 25.38
N GLN A 485 -12.03 3.86 26.33
CA GLN A 485 -13.34 3.30 26.10
C GLN A 485 -14.04 4.00 24.92
N MET A 486 -14.04 5.33 24.88
CA MET A 486 -14.63 6.09 23.76
C MET A 486 -13.92 5.81 22.42
N VAL A 487 -12.59 5.64 22.44
CA VAL A 487 -11.85 5.20 21.24
C VAL A 487 -12.29 3.81 20.83
N CYS A 488 -12.41 2.85 21.75
CA CYS A 488 -12.87 1.48 21.45
C CYS A 488 -14.29 1.45 20.87
N GLU A 489 -15.20 2.25 21.39
CA GLU A 489 -16.56 2.40 20.85
C GLU A 489 -16.50 2.91 19.39
N THR A 490 -15.64 3.90 19.12
CA THR A 490 -15.41 4.42 17.76
C THR A 490 -14.82 3.36 16.83
N LEU A 491 -13.85 2.55 17.31
CA LEU A 491 -13.30 1.43 16.54
C LEU A 491 -14.39 0.44 16.13
N ILE A 492 -15.24 0.03 17.08
CA ILE A 492 -16.31 -0.96 16.85
C ILE A 492 -17.29 -0.47 15.79
N GLU A 493 -17.68 0.80 15.84
CA GLU A 493 -18.55 1.40 14.83
C GLU A 493 -17.87 1.54 13.46
N CYS A 494 -16.56 1.88 13.41
CA CYS A 494 -15.86 2.06 12.14
C CYS A 494 -15.55 0.76 11.40
N TRP A 495 -15.34 -0.36 12.11
CA TRP A 495 -15.06 -1.65 11.46
C TRP A 495 -16.29 -2.58 11.44
N ASP A 496 -17.50 -2.01 11.52
CA ASP A 496 -18.72 -2.79 11.39
C ASP A 496 -18.68 -3.64 10.11
N HIS A 497 -19.35 -4.79 10.15
CA HIS A 497 -19.42 -5.67 9.00
C HIS A 497 -20.27 -5.06 7.88
N ASP A 498 -21.34 -4.37 8.28
CA ASP A 498 -22.17 -3.59 7.38
C ASP A 498 -21.49 -2.24 7.09
N PRO A 499 -21.07 -1.96 5.85
CA PRO A 499 -20.43 -0.70 5.50
C PRO A 499 -21.31 0.52 5.79
N GLU A 500 -22.64 0.40 5.67
CA GLU A 500 -23.57 1.50 5.90
C GLU A 500 -23.76 1.84 7.39
N ALA A 501 -23.42 0.91 8.30
CA ALA A 501 -23.42 1.15 9.73
C ALA A 501 -22.17 1.88 10.22
N ARG A 502 -21.13 2.01 9.39
CA ARG A 502 -19.87 2.63 9.78
C ARG A 502 -20.00 4.16 9.88
N LEU A 503 -19.22 4.73 10.81
CA LEU A 503 -19.08 6.18 10.90
C LEU A 503 -18.42 6.76 9.63
N THR A 504 -18.60 8.06 9.40
CA THR A 504 -17.78 8.80 8.44
C THR A 504 -16.46 9.21 9.06
N ALA A 505 -15.43 9.43 8.25
CA ALA A 505 -14.14 9.93 8.74
C ALA A 505 -14.28 11.30 9.43
N GLN A 506 -15.24 12.14 9.00
CA GLN A 506 -15.55 13.40 9.63
C GLN A 506 -16.09 13.21 11.06
N CYS A 507 -17.05 12.29 11.26
CA CYS A 507 -17.54 11.96 12.61
C CYS A 507 -16.43 11.47 13.53
N VAL A 508 -15.50 10.66 13.02
CA VAL A 508 -14.34 10.20 13.79
C VAL A 508 -13.44 11.38 14.17
N ALA A 509 -13.15 12.31 13.25
CA ALA A 509 -12.35 13.49 13.54
C ALA A 509 -12.99 14.39 14.62
N GLU A 510 -14.31 14.53 14.59
CA GLU A 510 -15.08 15.27 15.60
C GLU A 510 -15.00 14.59 16.97
N ARG A 511 -15.19 13.27 17.05
CA ARG A 511 -15.03 12.51 18.30
C ARG A 511 -13.63 12.67 18.92
N PHE A 512 -12.57 12.60 18.12
CA PHE A 512 -11.22 12.84 18.60
C PHE A 512 -11.00 14.30 19.05
N SER A 513 -11.68 15.27 18.46
CA SER A 513 -11.66 16.66 18.91
C SER A 513 -12.33 16.82 20.29
N GLU A 514 -13.42 16.11 20.54
CA GLU A 514 -14.12 16.10 21.83
C GLU A 514 -13.26 15.47 22.92
N LEU A 515 -12.57 14.34 22.64
CA LEU A 515 -11.64 13.70 23.57
C LEU A 515 -10.57 14.65 24.11
N LYS A 516 -10.06 15.54 23.27
CA LYS A 516 -9.11 16.60 23.66
C LYS A 516 -9.69 17.56 24.70
N HIS A 517 -10.99 17.85 24.64
CA HIS A 517 -11.65 18.76 25.58
C HIS A 517 -11.94 18.09 26.92
N HIS A 518 -12.31 16.81 26.94
CA HIS A 518 -12.56 16.06 28.15
C HIS A 518 -11.33 15.98 29.07
N ASP A 519 -10.15 15.78 28.52
CA ASP A 519 -8.91 15.71 29.29
C ASP A 519 -8.56 17.05 29.97
N ARG A 520 -8.84 18.18 29.31
CA ARG A 520 -8.65 19.52 29.90
C ARG A 520 -9.60 19.83 31.08
N LEU A 521 -10.79 19.26 31.08
CA LEU A 521 -11.77 19.43 32.15
C LEU A 521 -11.44 18.53 33.35
N SER A 522 -11.00 17.28 33.08
CA SER A 522 -10.54 16.34 34.11
C SER A 522 -9.29 16.84 34.85
N GLY A 523 -8.33 17.44 34.14
CA GLY A 523 -7.12 18.02 34.75
C GLY A 523 -7.35 19.29 35.58
N ARG A 524 -8.47 20.00 35.38
CA ARG A 524 -8.83 21.16 36.21
C ARG A 524 -9.51 20.80 37.53
N SER A 525 -10.14 19.64 37.61
CA SER A 525 -10.83 19.24 38.85
C SER A 525 -9.90 18.72 39.95
N CYS A 526 -8.65 18.40 39.65
CA CYS A 526 -7.67 17.96 40.65
C CYS A 526 -6.77 19.06 41.21
N SER A 527 -6.92 20.34 40.79
CA SER A 527 -6.04 21.43 41.22
C SER A 527 -6.72 22.48 42.14
N GLU A 528 -7.99 22.33 42.49
CA GLU A 528 -8.71 23.25 43.38
C GLU A 528 -9.30 22.50 44.56
N GLU A 529 -8.46 22.09 45.53
CA GLU A 529 -8.81 21.95 46.93
C GLU A 529 -7.52 21.90 47.78
N LYS A 530 -6.92 23.07 47.99
CA LYS A 530 -6.13 23.34 49.19
C LYS A 530 -6.83 24.46 49.96
N ILE A 531 -7.68 24.03 50.88
CA ILE A 531 -8.18 24.90 51.98
C ILE A 531 -6.99 25.19 52.88
N PRO A 532 -6.68 26.45 53.21
CA PRO A 532 -5.73 26.75 54.30
C PRO A 532 -6.47 26.62 55.61
N GLU A 533 -6.08 25.65 56.42
CA GLU A 533 -6.31 25.70 57.87
C GLU A 533 -5.45 26.82 58.47
N ASP A 534 -6.07 27.94 58.84
CA ASP A 534 -5.47 28.87 59.79
C ASP A 534 -6.31 28.87 61.05
N GLY A 535 -5.79 28.18 62.04
CA GLY A 535 -6.29 28.14 63.39
C GLY A 535 -5.34 28.88 64.33
N SER A 536 -5.65 30.10 64.67
CA SER A 536 -5.11 30.70 65.89
C SER A 536 -6.16 31.58 66.63
N VAL A 537 -6.77 30.93 67.59
CA VAL A 537 -7.52 31.59 68.63
C VAL A 537 -6.50 32.14 69.69
N THR A 538 -6.37 33.44 69.79
CA THR A 538 -5.76 34.07 70.94
C THR A 538 -6.83 34.78 71.74
N THR A 539 -7.11 34.22 72.91
CA THR A 539 -7.81 34.87 74.03
C THR A 539 -6.90 35.84 74.73
N ALA A 540 -7.33 37.09 74.91
CA ALA A 540 -6.86 37.97 75.97
C ALA A 540 -7.98 38.89 76.43
N LYS A 541 -8.34 38.69 77.71
CA LYS A 541 -8.99 39.59 78.68
C LYS A 541 -10.12 40.50 78.21
#